data_ea08c40bb4810f7f2f9ef69416ebd285
#
_entry.id   ea08c40bb4810f7f2f9ef69416ebd285
#
_cell.length_a   1.000
_cell.length_b   1.000
_cell.length_c   1.000
_cell.angle_alpha   90.00
_cell.angle_beta   90.00
_cell.angle_gamma   90.00
#
_symmetry.space_group_name_H-M   'P 1'
#
loop_
_entity.id
_entity.type
_entity.pdbx_description
1 polymer ?
#
loop_
_entity_poly.entity_id
_entity_poly.type
_entity_poly.pdbx_seq_one_letter_code
_entity_poly.pdbx_strand_id
1 'polypeptide(L)' 'MILTVNGKQRETAAATLAELWREETEDLNLESAKGYAIALNRTVVRKDKWQSATLAEGDCVEIIRAMQGG' A
#
# COMPACT_ATOMS: atom_id res chain seq x y z
N MET A 1 -7.20 -12.89 -0.97
CA MET A 1 -5.79 -13.30 -0.85
C MET A 1 -5.19 -12.76 0.44
N ILE A 2 -4.14 -13.39 0.90
CA ILE A 2 -3.49 -12.97 2.13
C ILE A 2 -2.16 -12.31 1.80
N LEU A 3 -1.98 -11.13 2.32
CA LEU A 3 -0.75 -10.35 2.15
C LEU A 3 -0.16 -10.08 3.52
N THR A 4 1.10 -9.64 3.54
CA THR A 4 1.69 -9.08 4.74
C THR A 4 1.77 -7.57 4.54
N VAL A 5 1.07 -6.83 5.38
CA VAL A 5 1.04 -5.37 5.28
C VAL A 5 1.63 -4.81 6.56
N ASN A 6 2.75 -4.11 6.43
CA ASN A 6 3.46 -3.54 7.57
C ASN A 6 3.73 -4.59 8.65
N GLY A 7 4.15 -5.77 8.20
CA GLY A 7 4.53 -6.85 9.11
C GLY A 7 3.38 -7.68 9.66
N LYS A 8 2.16 -7.40 9.26
CA LYS A 8 1.00 -8.14 9.74
C LYS A 8 0.26 -8.78 8.59
N GLN A 9 -0.20 -10.00 8.80
CA GLN A 9 -1.01 -10.67 7.78
C GLN A 9 -2.36 -10.00 7.67
N ARG A 10 -2.81 -9.88 6.42
CA ARG A 10 -4.09 -9.24 6.16
C ARG A 10 -4.75 -9.88 4.97
N GLU A 11 -6.01 -10.22 5.14
CA GLU A 11 -6.78 -10.72 4.02
C GLU A 11 -7.41 -9.55 3.28
N THR A 12 -7.33 -9.58 1.94
CA THR A 12 -7.85 -8.49 1.15
C THR A 12 -8.34 -9.01 -0.18
N ALA A 13 -9.30 -8.31 -0.74
CA ALA A 13 -9.76 -8.55 -2.11
C ALA A 13 -9.09 -7.60 -3.10
N ALA A 14 -8.21 -6.74 -2.62
CA ALA A 14 -7.54 -5.78 -3.49
C ALA A 14 -6.67 -6.51 -4.52
N ALA A 15 -6.77 -6.08 -5.77
CA ALA A 15 -5.97 -6.67 -6.83
C ALA A 15 -4.74 -5.82 -7.16
N THR A 16 -4.73 -4.57 -6.75
CA THR A 16 -3.63 -3.65 -7.04
C THR A 16 -3.27 -2.87 -5.80
N LEU A 17 -2.09 -2.25 -5.84
CA LEU A 17 -1.68 -1.39 -4.72
C LEU A 17 -2.64 -0.23 -4.53
N ALA A 18 -3.20 0.31 -5.61
CA ALA A 18 -4.16 1.41 -5.49
C ALA A 18 -5.40 0.97 -4.72
N GLU A 19 -5.88 -0.24 -4.97
CA GLU A 19 -7.03 -0.75 -4.25
C GLU A 19 -6.69 -1.01 -2.79
N LEU A 20 -5.51 -1.56 -2.54
CA LEU A 20 -5.08 -1.81 -1.17
C LEU A 20 -4.94 -0.50 -0.40
N TRP A 21 -4.39 0.52 -1.03
CA TRP A 21 -4.28 1.84 -0.42
C TRP A 21 -5.64 2.35 0.03
N ARG A 22 -6.66 2.20 -0.83
CA ARG A 22 -8.00 2.63 -0.46
C ARG A 22 -8.52 1.88 0.76
N GLU A 23 -8.30 0.58 0.80
CA GLU A 23 -8.77 -0.21 1.95
C GLU A 23 -8.09 0.24 3.23
N GLU A 24 -6.78 0.46 3.16
CA GLU A 24 -6.02 0.80 4.35
C GLU A 24 -6.32 2.19 4.86
N THR A 25 -6.74 3.09 4.00
CA THR A 25 -6.92 4.48 4.39
C THR A 25 -8.38 4.90 4.50
N GLU A 26 -9.30 3.99 4.23
CA GLU A 26 -10.71 4.32 4.29
C GLU A 26 -11.12 4.83 5.65
N ASP A 27 -10.70 4.15 6.71
CA ASP A 27 -11.04 4.54 8.08
C ASP A 27 -10.33 5.81 8.51
N LEU A 28 -9.22 6.12 7.87
CA LEU A 28 -8.45 7.31 8.20
C LEU A 28 -8.93 8.53 7.44
N ASN A 29 -9.82 8.33 6.50
CA ASN A 29 -10.39 9.41 5.71
C ASN A 29 -9.32 10.28 5.08
N LEU A 30 -8.27 9.65 4.57
CA LEU A 30 -7.20 10.38 3.91
C LEU A 30 -7.61 10.70 2.48
N GLU A 31 -7.46 11.95 2.12
CA GLU A 31 -7.90 12.40 0.81
C GLU A 31 -6.84 12.21 -0.27
N SER A 32 -5.60 12.04 0.12
CA SER A 32 -4.56 11.86 -0.87
C SER A 32 -3.43 11.04 -0.29
N ALA A 33 -2.67 10.47 -1.20
CA ALA A 33 -1.49 9.69 -0.83
C ALA A 33 -0.25 10.55 -0.67
N LYS A 34 -0.42 11.86 -0.65
CA LYS A 34 0.70 12.76 -0.49
C LYS A 34 1.41 12.49 0.84
N GLY A 35 2.71 12.36 0.78
CA GLY A 35 3.47 12.08 1.99
C GLY A 35 3.55 10.61 2.34
N TYR A 36 3.02 9.73 1.49
CA TYR A 36 3.11 8.29 1.70
C TYR A 36 3.87 7.63 0.57
N ALA A 37 4.49 6.52 0.87
CA ALA A 37 5.15 5.69 -0.12
C ALA A 37 4.73 4.24 0.14
N ILE A 38 4.72 3.45 -0.92
CA ILE A 38 4.42 2.03 -0.79
C ILE A 38 5.57 1.24 -1.40
N ALA A 39 6.05 0.27 -0.64
CA ALA A 39 7.03 -0.69 -1.15
C ALA A 39 6.34 -2.04 -1.30
N LEU A 40 6.54 -2.67 -2.43
CA LEU A 40 6.02 -4.00 -2.72
C LEU A 40 7.22 -4.94 -2.82
N ASN A 41 7.28 -5.90 -1.91
CA ASN A 41 8.39 -6.85 -1.85
C ASN A 41 9.73 -6.11 -1.85
N ARG A 42 9.82 -5.07 -1.00
CA ARG A 42 11.03 -4.27 -0.77
C ARG A 42 11.41 -3.35 -1.92
N THR A 43 10.51 -3.17 -2.88
CA THR A 43 10.76 -2.24 -3.98
C THR A 43 9.72 -1.14 -3.92
N VAL A 44 10.17 0.09 -3.81
CA VAL A 44 9.26 1.23 -3.77
C VAL A 44 8.55 1.35 -5.12
N VAL A 45 7.23 1.48 -5.08
CA VAL A 45 6.42 1.62 -6.28
C VAL A 45 5.89 3.04 -6.32
N ARG A 46 6.18 3.74 -7.40
CA ARG A 46 5.74 5.13 -7.55
C ARG A 46 4.22 5.19 -7.57
N LYS A 47 3.70 6.28 -7.05
CA LYS A 47 2.25 6.46 -6.92
C LYS A 47 1.54 6.29 -8.26
N ASP A 48 2.14 6.79 -9.33
CA ASP A 48 1.52 6.70 -10.64
C ASP A 48 1.51 5.27 -11.19
N LYS A 49 2.16 4.34 -10.50
CA LYS A 49 2.15 2.93 -10.88
C LYS A 49 1.29 2.07 -9.97
N TRP A 50 0.70 2.64 -8.93
CA TRP A 50 -0.08 1.83 -8.00
C TRP A 50 -1.26 1.15 -8.68
N GLN A 51 -1.87 1.79 -9.66
CA GLN A 51 -3.02 1.20 -10.34
C GLN A 51 -2.64 0.00 -11.20
N SER A 52 -1.41 -0.06 -11.65
CA SER A 52 -0.95 -1.17 -12.48
C SER A 52 -0.11 -2.17 -11.71
N ALA A 53 0.20 -1.90 -10.45
CA ALA A 53 0.99 -2.81 -9.62
C ALA A 53 0.08 -3.87 -9.04
N THR A 54 0.05 -5.05 -9.67
CA THR A 54 -0.83 -6.12 -9.23
C THR A 54 -0.25 -6.84 -8.03
N LEU A 55 -1.15 -7.34 -7.20
CA LEU A 55 -0.79 -8.06 -5.98
C LEU A 55 -0.97 -9.56 -6.18
N ALA A 56 -0.18 -10.33 -5.47
CA ALA A 56 -0.27 -11.78 -5.50
C ALA A 56 -0.25 -12.31 -4.07
N GLU A 57 -0.78 -13.50 -3.92
CA GLU A 57 -0.81 -14.17 -2.62
C GLU A 57 0.58 -14.19 -2.00
N GLY A 58 0.67 -13.74 -0.75
CA GLY A 58 1.92 -13.77 -0.02
C GLY A 58 2.82 -12.56 -0.22
N ASP A 59 2.40 -11.61 -1.03
CA ASP A 59 3.20 -10.40 -1.22
C ASP A 59 3.38 -9.64 0.09
N CYS A 60 4.51 -8.97 0.20
CA CYS A 60 4.80 -8.10 1.35
C CYS A 60 4.68 -6.65 0.91
N VAL A 61 3.84 -5.91 1.62
CA VAL A 61 3.58 -4.51 1.31
C VAL A 61 3.95 -3.68 2.52
N GLU A 62 4.68 -2.60 2.29
CA GLU A 62 4.97 -1.65 3.35
C GLU A 62 4.44 -0.29 2.95
N ILE A 63 3.58 0.26 3.80
CA ILE A 63 3.06 1.61 3.60
C ILE A 63 3.82 2.51 4.54
N ILE A 64 4.56 3.44 3.99
CA ILE A 64 5.48 4.27 4.73
C ILE A 64 4.99 5.70 4.69
N ARG A 65 4.88 6.30 5.87
CA ARG A 65 4.56 7.71 5.94
C ARG A 65 5.86 8.49 5.89
N ALA A 66 6.01 9.28 4.85
CA ALA A 66 7.18 10.12 4.73
C ALA A 66 7.07 11.26 5.73
N MET A 67 7.99 11.30 6.67
CA MET A 67 8.00 12.40 7.63
C MET A 67 8.54 13.62 6.92
N GLN A 68 7.78 14.67 6.96
CA GLN A 68 8.29 15.93 6.47
C GLN A 68 9.34 16.40 7.45
N GLY A 69 10.50 16.64 6.93
CA GLY A 69 11.64 17.03 7.76
C GLY A 69 11.51 18.41 8.35
N GLY A 70 10.46 18.69 8.75
CA GLY A 70 10.29 20.02 9.35
C GLY A 70 8.88 20.18 9.38
#